data_3b44a080e6ff0ceece69f39d589c70df
#
_entry.id   3b44a080e6ff0ceece69f39d589c70df
#
_cell.length_a   1.000
_cell.length_b   1.000
_cell.length_c   1.000
_cell.angle_alpha   90.00
_cell.angle_beta   90.00
_cell.angle_gamma   90.00
#
_symmetry.space_group_name_H-M   'P 1'
#
loop_
_entity.id
_entity.type
_entity.pdbx_description
1 polymer ?
#
loop_
_entity_poly.entity_id
_entity_poly.type
_entity_poly.pdbx_seq_one_letter_code
_entity_poly.pdbx_strand_id
1 'polypeptide(L)' 'MEIVMKIQLNGEPRVLSSAIDLHSLITELQLGNQAIAVAVNRQVIRREQWQQHILQADDQVDVVRAIGGG' A
#
# COMPACT_ATOMS: atom_id res chain seq x y z
N MET A 1 -6.67 7.37 -23.06
CA MET A 1 -7.39 7.83 -21.87
C MET A 1 -6.71 7.30 -20.63
N GLU A 2 -6.29 8.18 -19.77
CA GLU A 2 -5.62 7.76 -18.57
C GLU A 2 -6.63 7.42 -17.48
N ILE A 3 -6.41 6.30 -16.83
CA ILE A 3 -7.23 5.93 -15.69
C ILE A 3 -6.52 6.44 -14.44
N VAL A 4 -7.15 7.41 -13.79
CA VAL A 4 -6.61 7.96 -12.55
C VAL A 4 -7.35 7.32 -11.39
N MET A 5 -6.59 6.78 -10.46
CA MET A 5 -7.15 6.11 -9.30
C MET A 5 -6.65 6.80 -8.05
N LYS A 6 -7.55 7.05 -7.12
CA LYS A 6 -7.21 7.72 -5.89
C LYS A 6 -7.37 6.76 -4.72
N ILE A 7 -6.36 6.70 -3.87
CA ILE A 7 -6.41 5.93 -2.64
C ILE A 7 -6.08 6.84 -1.47
N GLN A 8 -6.28 6.33 -0.26
CA GLN A 8 -5.85 7.00 0.97
C GLN A 8 -4.64 6.26 1.50
N LEU A 9 -3.53 6.97 1.66
CA LEU A 9 -2.32 6.39 2.22
C LEU A 9 -2.04 7.06 3.56
N ASN A 10 -2.20 6.29 4.63
CA ASN A 10 -2.05 6.82 6.00
C ASN A 10 -2.91 8.07 6.21
N GLY A 11 -4.12 8.04 5.69
CA GLY A 11 -5.06 9.13 5.85
C GLY A 11 -4.89 10.27 4.87
N GLU A 12 -3.93 10.18 3.96
CA GLU A 12 -3.68 11.22 2.98
C GLU A 12 -4.03 10.73 1.58
N PRO A 13 -4.67 11.56 0.77
CA PRO A 13 -5.02 11.14 -0.59
C PRO A 13 -3.77 10.99 -1.44
N ARG A 14 -3.75 9.95 -2.25
CA ARG A 14 -2.66 9.71 -3.18
C ARG A 14 -3.24 9.25 -4.51
N VAL A 15 -2.80 9.88 -5.58
CA VAL A 15 -3.29 9.59 -6.92
C VAL A 15 -2.34 8.63 -7.60
N LEU A 16 -2.90 7.58 -8.17
CA LEU A 16 -2.15 6.60 -8.93
C LEU A 16 -2.57 6.69 -10.39
N SER A 17 -1.62 6.58 -11.30
CA SER A 17 -1.92 6.68 -12.73
C SER A 17 -2.48 5.38 -13.30
N SER A 18 -2.36 4.29 -12.57
CA SER A 18 -2.90 3.01 -13.01
C SER A 18 -3.09 2.12 -11.79
N ALA A 19 -3.85 1.05 -11.98
CA ALA A 19 -4.02 0.06 -10.93
C ALA A 19 -2.69 -0.68 -10.74
N ILE A 20 -2.25 -0.76 -9.49
CA ILE A 20 -1.01 -1.47 -9.17
C ILE A 20 -1.27 -2.39 -7.99
N ASP A 21 -0.38 -3.35 -7.84
CA ASP A 21 -0.43 -4.22 -6.68
C ASP A 21 0.21 -3.54 -5.47
N LEU A 22 -0.10 -4.06 -4.30
CA LEU A 22 0.39 -3.47 -3.07
C LEU A 22 1.92 -3.51 -2.98
N HIS A 23 2.52 -4.58 -3.47
CA HIS A 23 3.99 -4.68 -3.47
C HIS A 23 4.62 -3.55 -4.27
N SER A 24 4.06 -3.24 -5.43
CA SER A 24 4.59 -2.16 -6.27
C SER A 24 4.45 -0.81 -5.57
N LEU A 25 3.34 -0.57 -4.89
CA LEU A 25 3.17 0.67 -4.14
C LEU A 25 4.22 0.79 -3.05
N ILE A 26 4.44 -0.25 -2.28
CA ILE A 26 5.42 -0.22 -1.20
C ILE A 26 6.83 -0.02 -1.76
N THR A 27 7.12 -0.59 -2.91
CA THR A 27 8.41 -0.41 -3.55
C THR A 27 8.60 1.04 -3.99
N GLU A 28 7.57 1.66 -4.55
CA GLU A 28 7.62 3.06 -4.93
C GLU A 28 7.87 3.98 -3.73
N LEU A 29 7.35 3.61 -2.58
CA LEU A 29 7.55 4.38 -1.36
C LEU A 29 8.92 4.12 -0.73
N GLN A 30 9.70 3.22 -1.32
CA GLN A 30 11.02 2.85 -0.84
C GLN A 30 10.98 2.24 0.57
N LEU A 31 9.91 1.52 0.84
CA LEU A 31 9.72 0.88 2.14
C LEU A 31 9.88 -0.64 2.09
N GLY A 32 10.22 -1.18 0.93
CA GLY A 32 10.27 -2.62 0.75
C GLY A 32 11.31 -3.33 1.59
N ASN A 33 12.35 -2.63 1.99
CA ASN A 33 13.42 -3.22 2.80
C ASN A 33 13.24 -3.01 4.29
N GLN A 34 12.12 -2.44 4.69
CA GLN A 34 11.88 -2.14 6.08
C GLN A 34 10.87 -3.11 6.67
N ALA A 35 10.96 -3.30 7.97
CA ALA A 35 9.98 -4.10 8.68
C ALA A 35 8.73 -3.26 8.86
N ILE A 36 7.73 -3.51 8.03
CA ILE A 36 6.49 -2.76 8.07
C ILE A 36 5.31 -3.72 8.06
N ALA A 37 4.20 -3.24 8.59
CA ALA A 37 2.92 -3.92 8.47
C ALA A 37 2.03 -3.06 7.60
N VAL A 38 1.28 -3.69 6.73
CA VAL A 38 0.39 -2.99 5.81
C VAL A 38 -1.02 -3.52 5.97
N ALA A 39 -1.97 -2.60 6.06
CA ALA A 39 -3.38 -2.95 6.08
C ALA A 39 -4.09 -2.23 4.95
N VAL A 40 -5.05 -2.91 4.34
CA VAL A 40 -5.89 -2.31 3.32
C VAL A 40 -7.33 -2.42 3.81
N ASN A 41 -8.00 -1.28 3.92
CA ASN A 41 -9.36 -1.22 4.45
C ASN A 41 -9.45 -1.91 5.81
N ARG A 42 -8.45 -1.66 6.65
CA ARG A 42 -8.36 -2.18 8.02
C ARG A 42 -8.10 -3.66 8.10
N GLN A 43 -7.70 -4.28 7.01
CA GLN A 43 -7.37 -5.69 6.98
C GLN A 43 -5.89 -5.84 6.71
N VAL A 44 -5.18 -6.49 7.62
CA VAL A 44 -3.73 -6.69 7.48
C VAL A 44 -3.47 -7.62 6.30
N ILE A 45 -2.57 -7.20 5.42
CA ILE A 45 -2.17 -7.98 4.25
C ILE A 45 -0.76 -8.47 4.48
N ARG A 46 -0.57 -9.76 4.44
CA ARG A 46 0.76 -10.34 4.64
C ARG A 46 1.67 -10.01 3.47
N ARG A 47 2.96 -9.84 3.76
CA ARG A 47 3.95 -9.50 2.74
C ARG A 47 3.89 -10.44 1.54
N GLU A 48 3.71 -11.72 1.78
CA GLU A 48 3.67 -12.72 0.71
C GLU A 48 2.45 -12.59 -0.19
N GLN A 49 1.45 -11.81 0.23
CA GLN A 49 0.25 -11.56 -0.56
C GLN A 49 0.26 -10.21 -1.24
N TRP A 50 1.28 -9.39 -0.98
CA TRP A 50 1.30 -8.03 -1.53
C TRP A 50 1.30 -8.01 -3.06
N GLN A 51 2.00 -8.95 -3.68
CA GLN A 51 2.08 -8.98 -5.14
C GLN A 51 0.76 -9.38 -5.79
N GLN A 52 -0.09 -10.06 -5.05
CA GLN A 52 -1.38 -10.52 -5.56
C GLN A 52 -2.52 -9.59 -5.19
N HIS A 53 -2.25 -8.61 -4.35
CA HIS A 53 -3.29 -7.69 -3.88
C HIS A 53 -3.30 -6.45 -4.75
N ILE A 54 -4.25 -6.39 -5.66
CA ILE A 54 -4.39 -5.26 -6.57
C ILE A 54 -5.20 -4.18 -5.87
N LEU A 55 -4.65 -2.97 -5.82
CA LEU A 55 -5.32 -1.84 -5.20
C LEU A 55 -6.47 -1.35 -6.07
N GLN A 56 -7.52 -0.88 -5.42
CA GLN A 56 -8.69 -0.36 -6.07
C GLN A 56 -8.94 1.07 -5.63
N ALA A 57 -9.75 1.78 -6.42
CA ALA A 57 -10.09 3.16 -6.09
C ALA A 57 -10.70 3.25 -4.70
N ASP A 58 -10.32 4.27 -3.98
CA ASP A 58 -10.79 4.58 -2.64
C ASP A 58 -10.32 3.61 -1.56
N ASP A 59 -9.39 2.73 -1.87
CA ASP A 59 -8.80 1.87 -0.85
C ASP A 59 -8.09 2.71 0.21
N GLN A 60 -8.23 2.29 1.45
CA GLN A 60 -7.52 2.91 2.57
C GLN A 60 -6.33 2.03 2.92
N VAL A 61 -5.14 2.53 2.63
CA VAL A 61 -3.90 1.79 2.86
C VAL A 61 -3.20 2.40 4.06
N ASP A 62 -2.94 1.58 5.06
CA ASP A 62 -2.22 2.01 6.25
C ASP A 62 -0.90 1.25 6.33
N VAL A 63 0.18 2.00 6.44
CA VAL A 63 1.51 1.43 6.56
C VAL A 63 2.06 1.81 7.91
N VAL A 64 2.38 0.81 8.71
CA VAL A 64 2.92 1.03 10.04
C VAL A 64 4.32 0.45 10.09
N ARG A 65 5.28 1.29 10.47
CA ARG A 65 6.64 0.84 10.61
C ARG A 65 6.77 0.07 11.92
N ALA A 66 7.29 -1.13 11.84
CA ALA A 66 7.53 -1.91 13.05
C ALA A 66 8.71 -1.30 13.77
N ILE A 67 8.43 -0.67 14.88
CA ILE A 67 9.48 -0.17 15.75
C ILE A 67 9.91 -1.35 16.57
N GLY A 68 10.66 -2.17 15.96
CA GLY A 68 11.08 -3.30 16.68
C GLY A 68 12.32 -2.96 17.41
N GLY A 69 12.22 -2.80 18.60
CA GLY A 69 13.41 -2.69 19.33
C GLY A 69 14.17 -3.97 19.23
N GLY A 70 14.13 -4.53 18.42
CA GLY A 70 14.83 -5.79 18.36
C GLY A 70 16.23 -5.72 18.33
#